data_f5bcbb3de9fb4218924a4e047d8782cc
#
_entry.id   f5bcbb3de9fb4218924a4e047d8782cc
#
_cell.length_a   1.000
_cell.length_b   1.000
_cell.length_c   1.000
_cell.angle_alpha   90.00
_cell.angle_beta   90.00
_cell.angle_gamma   90.00
#
_symmetry.space_group_name_H-M   'P 1'
#
loop_
_entity.id
_entity.type
_entity.pdbx_description
1 polymer ?
#
loop_
_entity_poly.entity_id
_entity_poly.type
_entity_poly.pdbx_seq_one_letter_code
_entity_poly.pdbx_strand_id
1 'polypeptide(L)'
;SVGDPITFRLEMVHLGNDLVTSPAFDNKCGTFVVMEALRLCVGRKMSCALFAVSTVQEEIGLRGAKTSCFGVDPQVGIAVDVTHATDYPDIDKRINGDIKLGAGPTISTGANINPPLEALLVKTAKAKRIPFQMEAAPGGTGTDANAIQLTRAGVAAALVSVPNRYMHTQVEIVSLADLEAAARL
;
A
#
# COMPACT_ATOMS: atom_id res chain seq x y z
N SER A 1 -6.72 31.78 -6.38
CA SER A 1 -5.56 32.69 -6.51
C SER A 1 -4.37 31.99 -7.18
N VAL A 2 -3.29 32.69 -7.41
CA VAL A 2 -2.06 32.05 -7.88
C VAL A 2 -1.56 31.08 -6.81
N GLY A 3 -1.34 29.80 -7.20
CA GLY A 3 -0.93 28.74 -6.28
C GLY A 3 -2.06 27.86 -5.78
N ASP A 4 -3.32 28.18 -6.05
CA ASP A 4 -4.44 27.30 -5.70
C ASP A 4 -4.46 26.06 -6.59
N PRO A 5 -4.65 24.84 -6.02
CA PRO A 5 -4.76 23.63 -6.82
C PRO A 5 -6.07 23.62 -7.61
N ILE A 6 -6.02 23.08 -8.83
CA ILE A 6 -7.18 22.88 -9.69
C ILE A 6 -7.29 21.41 -10.00
N THR A 7 -8.43 20.80 -9.72
CA THR A 7 -8.70 19.39 -10.03
C THR A 7 -10.01 19.25 -10.79
N PHE A 8 -10.16 18.16 -11.54
CA PHE A 8 -11.45 17.81 -12.14
C PHE A 8 -12.40 17.27 -11.07
N ARG A 9 -13.67 17.62 -11.15
CA ARG A 9 -14.71 17.03 -10.32
C ARG A 9 -15.14 15.70 -10.93
N LEU A 10 -14.50 14.62 -10.48
CA LEU A 10 -14.81 13.25 -10.88
C LEU A 10 -15.24 12.46 -9.65
N GLU A 11 -16.14 11.51 -9.85
CA GLU A 11 -16.67 10.64 -8.82
C GLU A 11 -16.21 9.20 -9.06
N MET A 12 -16.26 8.38 -8.02
CA MET A 12 -15.99 6.95 -8.15
C MET A 12 -17.09 6.28 -8.97
N VAL A 13 -16.67 5.48 -9.96
CA VAL A 13 -17.58 4.72 -10.84
C VAL A 13 -17.25 3.24 -10.77
N HIS A 14 -18.29 2.41 -10.64
CA HIS A 14 -18.16 0.96 -10.74
C HIS A 14 -18.08 0.51 -12.19
N LEU A 15 -17.06 -0.28 -12.52
CA LEU A 15 -16.80 -0.80 -13.87
C LEU A 15 -17.26 -2.26 -14.08
N GLY A 16 -17.77 -2.91 -13.03
CA GLY A 16 -18.06 -4.35 -13.01
C GLY A 16 -16.87 -5.20 -12.53
N ASN A 17 -17.13 -6.47 -12.20
CA ASN A 17 -16.12 -7.42 -11.69
C ASN A 17 -15.30 -6.90 -10.50
N ASP A 18 -15.95 -6.20 -9.56
CA ASP A 18 -15.33 -5.56 -8.40
C ASP A 18 -14.27 -4.47 -8.74
N LEU A 19 -14.23 -4.03 -10.00
CA LEU A 19 -13.35 -2.92 -10.39
C LEU A 19 -14.07 -1.59 -10.24
N VAL A 20 -13.34 -0.61 -9.74
CA VAL A 20 -13.79 0.77 -9.60
C VAL A 20 -12.76 1.72 -10.15
N THR A 21 -13.21 2.86 -10.68
CA THR A 21 -12.34 3.95 -11.13
C THR A 21 -12.65 5.24 -10.38
N SER A 22 -11.60 5.97 -10.03
CA SER A 22 -11.67 7.29 -9.40
C SER A 22 -10.32 7.99 -9.49
N PRO A 23 -10.23 9.29 -9.40
CA PRO A 23 -8.96 9.95 -9.10
C PRO A 23 -8.51 9.67 -7.66
N ALA A 24 -7.20 9.71 -7.45
CA ALA A 24 -6.56 9.65 -6.14
C ALA A 24 -6.87 8.36 -5.32
N PHE A 25 -6.98 7.21 -5.97
CA PHE A 25 -6.83 5.94 -5.29
C PHE A 25 -5.42 5.81 -4.70
N ASP A 26 -4.48 6.45 -5.31
CA ASP A 26 -3.18 6.79 -4.78
C ASP A 26 -3.27 8.06 -3.90
N ASN A 27 -3.21 7.98 -2.54
CA ASN A 27 -3.23 6.73 -1.78
C ASN A 27 -4.44 6.69 -0.81
N LYS A 28 -5.65 7.00 -1.29
CA LYS A 28 -6.88 6.78 -0.51
C LYS A 28 -7.13 5.29 -0.22
N CYS A 29 -6.64 4.42 -1.11
CA CYS A 29 -6.69 2.97 -0.92
C CYS A 29 -5.94 2.53 0.33
N GLY A 30 -4.71 2.99 0.50
CA GLY A 30 -3.91 2.70 1.69
C GLY A 30 -4.56 3.23 2.96
N THR A 31 -5.10 4.45 2.93
CA THR A 31 -5.86 5.00 4.07
C THR A 31 -7.05 4.12 4.44
N PHE A 32 -7.84 3.66 3.46
CA PHE A 32 -8.93 2.72 3.70
C PHE A 32 -8.42 1.41 4.32
N VAL A 33 -7.39 0.83 3.73
CA VAL A 33 -6.82 -0.46 4.17
C VAL A 33 -6.35 -0.41 5.62
N VAL A 34 -5.60 0.61 6.03
CA VAL A 34 -5.10 0.71 7.41
C VAL A 34 -6.21 0.95 8.42
N MET A 35 -7.25 1.72 8.06
CA MET A 35 -8.41 1.94 8.91
C MET A 35 -9.26 0.68 9.04
N GLU A 36 -9.45 -0.06 7.96
CA GLU A 36 -10.20 -1.32 7.96
C GLU A 36 -9.45 -2.40 8.73
N ALA A 37 -8.12 -2.52 8.57
CA ALA A 37 -7.29 -3.41 9.37
C ALA A 37 -7.43 -3.13 10.88
N LEU A 38 -7.42 -1.85 11.27
CA LEU A 38 -7.66 -1.47 12.66
C LEU A 38 -9.07 -1.87 13.12
N ARG A 39 -10.10 -1.64 12.29
CA ARG A 39 -11.48 -2.04 12.58
C ARG A 39 -11.62 -3.55 12.78
N LEU A 40 -10.94 -4.36 11.96
CA LEU A 40 -10.93 -5.82 12.08
C LEU A 40 -10.25 -6.32 13.36
N CYS A 41 -9.44 -5.50 14.00
CA CYS A 41 -8.79 -5.81 15.28
C CYS A 41 -9.63 -5.45 16.50
N VAL A 42 -10.74 -4.74 16.35
CA VAL A 42 -11.62 -4.35 17.47
C VAL A 42 -12.13 -5.59 18.21
N GLY A 43 -12.02 -5.57 19.53
CA GLY A 43 -12.44 -6.69 20.38
C GLY A 43 -11.49 -7.89 20.41
N ARG A 44 -10.38 -7.86 19.67
CA ARG A 44 -9.35 -8.91 19.75
C ARG A 44 -8.37 -8.63 20.89
N LYS A 45 -7.97 -9.67 21.60
CA LYS A 45 -6.86 -9.58 22.55
C LYS A 45 -5.55 -9.49 21.79
N MET A 46 -4.89 -8.35 21.90
CA MET A 46 -3.60 -8.09 21.26
C MET A 46 -2.49 -7.99 22.30
N SER A 47 -1.28 -8.40 21.95
CA SER A 47 -0.07 -8.29 22.76
C SER A 47 0.78 -7.06 22.38
N CYS A 48 0.32 -6.24 21.46
CA CYS A 48 0.99 -5.02 20.98
C CYS A 48 0.00 -3.87 20.87
N ALA A 49 0.50 -2.64 20.86
CA ALA A 49 -0.27 -1.48 20.41
C ALA A 49 -0.26 -1.43 18.88
N LEU A 50 -1.42 -1.18 18.29
CA LEU A 50 -1.58 -1.00 16.86
C LEU A 50 -1.99 0.43 16.55
N PHE A 51 -1.29 1.07 15.65
CA PHE A 51 -1.55 2.43 15.18
C PHE A 51 -1.88 2.41 13.70
N ALA A 52 -3.04 2.91 13.29
CA ALA A 52 -3.34 3.24 11.92
C ALA A 52 -3.00 4.72 11.69
N VAL A 53 -2.15 4.99 10.73
CA VAL A 53 -1.64 6.33 10.46
C VAL A 53 -1.91 6.69 9.01
N SER A 54 -2.57 7.83 8.78
CA SER A 54 -2.66 8.45 7.46
C SER A 54 -1.61 9.54 7.39
N THR A 55 -0.60 9.33 6.58
CA THR A 55 0.52 10.26 6.40
C THR A 55 0.16 11.36 5.42
N VAL A 56 0.82 12.49 5.54
CA VAL A 56 0.70 13.62 4.61
C VAL A 56 1.98 13.79 3.80
N GLN A 57 1.84 14.35 2.61
CA GLN A 57 3.00 14.75 1.79
C GLN A 57 3.94 13.57 1.44
N GLU A 58 3.36 12.42 1.14
CA GLU A 58 4.13 11.28 0.64
C GLU A 58 4.77 11.63 -0.70
N GLU A 59 3.99 12.08 -1.67
CA GLU A 59 4.33 12.42 -3.05
C GLU A 59 5.44 13.48 -3.22
N ILE A 60 5.75 14.20 -2.17
CA ILE A 60 6.76 15.27 -2.18
C ILE A 60 7.91 14.99 -1.21
N GLY A 61 8.12 13.72 -0.85
CA GLY A 61 9.30 13.26 -0.10
C GLY A 61 9.03 12.61 1.23
N LEU A 62 7.94 11.85 1.37
CA LEU A 62 7.64 10.95 2.50
C LEU A 62 7.61 11.70 3.86
N ARG A 63 7.15 12.94 3.86
CA ARG A 63 7.36 13.86 5.01
C ARG A 63 6.52 13.45 6.21
N GLY A 64 5.27 13.07 5.97
CA GLY A 64 4.36 12.63 7.01
C GLY A 64 4.83 11.34 7.68
N ALA A 65 5.35 10.39 6.92
CA ALA A 65 5.90 9.15 7.46
C ALA A 65 7.10 9.40 8.37
N LYS A 66 8.02 10.29 7.98
CA LYS A 66 9.18 10.66 8.81
C LYS A 66 8.77 11.20 10.18
N THR A 67 7.78 12.09 10.20
CA THR A 67 7.36 12.77 11.44
C THR A 67 6.46 11.88 12.30
N SER A 68 5.50 11.19 11.69
CA SER A 68 4.58 10.31 12.41
C SER A 68 5.29 9.09 13.00
N CYS A 69 6.16 8.44 12.22
CA CYS A 69 6.92 7.29 12.68
C CYS A 69 7.89 7.68 13.81
N PHE A 70 8.50 8.87 13.73
CA PHE A 70 9.32 9.39 14.84
C PHE A 70 8.50 9.58 16.12
N GLY A 71 7.27 10.07 16.01
CA GLY A 71 6.39 10.31 17.17
C GLY A 71 5.83 9.02 17.77
N VAL A 72 5.44 8.06 16.93
CA VAL A 72 4.90 6.76 17.38
C VAL A 72 5.98 5.85 17.94
N ASP A 73 7.21 5.94 17.44
CA ASP A 73 8.37 5.11 17.83
C ASP A 73 8.08 3.60 17.77
N PRO A 74 7.64 3.06 16.61
CA PRO A 74 7.24 1.67 16.50
C PRO A 74 8.44 0.73 16.36
N GLN A 75 8.30 -0.53 16.78
CA GLN A 75 9.27 -1.59 16.49
C GLN A 75 9.10 -2.16 15.08
N VAL A 76 7.87 -2.10 14.56
CA VAL A 76 7.50 -2.61 13.24
C VAL A 76 6.62 -1.57 12.54
N GLY A 77 6.88 -1.33 11.27
CA GLY A 77 6.05 -0.49 10.42
C GLY A 77 5.71 -1.21 9.12
N ILE A 78 4.43 -1.22 8.77
CA ILE A 78 3.96 -1.71 7.47
C ILE A 78 3.41 -0.52 6.71
N ALA A 79 4.11 -0.12 5.65
CA ALA A 79 3.56 0.84 4.71
C ALA A 79 2.49 0.16 3.85
N VAL A 80 1.40 0.87 3.60
CA VAL A 80 0.36 0.43 2.68
C VAL A 80 0.22 1.48 1.58
N ASP A 81 0.48 1.07 0.37
CA ASP A 81 0.51 1.95 -0.78
C ASP A 81 -0.22 1.34 -1.98
N VAL A 82 -0.15 1.94 -3.13
CA VAL A 82 -0.53 1.36 -4.42
C VAL A 82 0.72 0.92 -5.19
N THR A 83 0.54 0.03 -6.16
CA THR A 83 1.60 -0.35 -7.09
C THR A 83 1.05 -0.43 -8.51
N HIS A 84 1.91 -0.27 -9.51
CA HIS A 84 1.52 -0.36 -10.91
C HIS A 84 1.05 -1.77 -11.26
N ALA A 85 -0.25 -1.94 -11.54
CA ALA A 85 -0.72 -3.13 -12.21
C ALA A 85 -0.15 -3.18 -13.64
N THR A 86 0.23 -4.37 -14.10
CA THR A 86 0.90 -4.57 -15.41
C THR A 86 0.07 -5.41 -16.36
N ASP A 87 -1.21 -5.57 -16.05
CA ASP A 87 -2.16 -6.43 -16.77
C ASP A 87 -2.98 -5.70 -17.83
N TYR A 88 -2.41 -4.67 -18.43
CA TYR A 88 -2.97 -3.93 -19.57
C TYR A 88 -1.99 -3.89 -20.75
N PRO A 89 -2.44 -3.53 -21.96
CA PRO A 89 -1.59 -3.52 -23.17
C PRO A 89 -0.32 -2.67 -23.00
N ASP A 90 0.71 -3.01 -23.79
CA ASP A 90 1.97 -2.27 -23.94
C ASP A 90 2.91 -2.24 -22.72
N ILE A 91 2.65 -3.07 -21.71
CA ILE A 91 3.56 -3.24 -20.57
C ILE A 91 4.46 -4.45 -20.77
N ASP A 92 5.78 -4.23 -20.73
CA ASP A 92 6.75 -5.33 -20.74
C ASP A 92 6.88 -5.95 -19.34
N LYS A 93 6.21 -7.09 -19.17
CA LYS A 93 6.18 -7.83 -17.90
C LYS A 93 7.54 -8.41 -17.48
N ARG A 94 8.50 -8.54 -18.41
CA ARG A 94 9.87 -8.99 -18.09
C ARG A 94 10.64 -7.94 -17.30
N ILE A 95 10.26 -6.67 -17.48
CA ILE A 95 10.88 -5.53 -16.81
C ILE A 95 10.08 -5.14 -15.56
N ASN A 96 8.75 -5.11 -15.68
CA ASN A 96 7.86 -4.53 -14.68
C ASN A 96 7.17 -5.56 -13.76
N GLY A 97 7.43 -6.86 -13.99
CA GLY A 97 6.70 -7.92 -13.28
C GLY A 97 5.32 -8.20 -13.86
N ASP A 98 4.61 -9.18 -13.31
CA ASP A 98 3.25 -9.57 -13.73
C ASP A 98 2.27 -9.36 -12.57
N ILE A 99 1.88 -8.11 -12.35
CA ILE A 99 0.96 -7.69 -11.28
C ILE A 99 -0.42 -7.44 -11.88
N LYS A 100 -1.44 -8.07 -11.30
CA LYS A 100 -2.82 -8.09 -11.83
C LYS A 100 -3.82 -7.52 -10.83
N LEU A 101 -4.80 -6.80 -11.32
CA LEU A 101 -5.99 -6.45 -10.54
C LEU A 101 -6.78 -7.72 -10.17
N GLY A 102 -7.31 -7.76 -8.97
CA GLY A 102 -8.12 -8.88 -8.48
C GLY A 102 -7.34 -10.13 -8.11
N ALA A 103 -6.01 -10.11 -8.16
CA ALA A 103 -5.16 -11.25 -7.76
C ALA A 103 -4.60 -11.12 -6.33
N GLY A 104 -5.04 -10.13 -5.60
CA GLY A 104 -4.58 -9.80 -4.25
C GLY A 104 -3.54 -8.69 -4.24
N PRO A 105 -3.30 -8.07 -3.08
CA PRO A 105 -2.25 -7.09 -2.90
C PRO A 105 -0.87 -7.68 -3.16
N THR A 106 0.12 -6.82 -3.40
CA THR A 106 1.51 -7.25 -3.43
C THR A 106 2.12 -7.24 -2.03
N ILE A 107 3.05 -8.17 -1.79
CA ILE A 107 4.02 -8.11 -0.69
C ILE A 107 5.37 -7.86 -1.35
N SER A 108 5.99 -6.74 -1.00
CA SER A 108 7.27 -6.37 -1.60
C SER A 108 8.42 -7.13 -0.97
N THR A 109 9.41 -7.48 -1.79
CA THR A 109 10.69 -8.03 -1.40
C THR A 109 11.81 -7.17 -1.96
N GLY A 110 12.86 -6.91 -1.20
CA GLY A 110 14.00 -6.13 -1.69
C GLY A 110 14.73 -5.31 -0.65
N ALA A 111 15.48 -4.32 -1.13
CA ALA A 111 16.56 -3.68 -0.38
C ALA A 111 16.12 -2.95 0.90
N ASN A 112 14.92 -2.36 0.93
CA ASN A 112 14.41 -1.66 2.12
C ASN A 112 13.28 -2.40 2.84
N ILE A 113 13.15 -3.69 2.59
CA ILE A 113 12.17 -4.55 3.25
C ILE A 113 12.88 -5.43 4.27
N ASN A 114 12.33 -5.52 5.48
CA ASN A 114 12.86 -6.40 6.52
C ASN A 114 12.51 -7.87 6.21
N PRO A 115 13.50 -8.76 5.94
CA PRO A 115 13.22 -10.12 5.48
C PRO A 115 12.40 -10.98 6.46
N PRO A 116 12.63 -10.93 7.80
CA PRO A 116 11.77 -11.62 8.75
C PRO A 116 10.30 -11.16 8.70
N LEU A 117 10.05 -9.86 8.51
CA LEU A 117 8.70 -9.31 8.43
C LEU A 117 8.02 -9.69 7.12
N GLU A 118 8.72 -9.65 5.99
CA GLU A 118 8.25 -10.17 4.70
C GLU A 118 7.84 -11.65 4.83
N ALA A 119 8.72 -12.48 5.37
CA ALA A 119 8.45 -13.91 5.56
C ALA A 119 7.20 -14.14 6.44
N LEU A 120 6.99 -13.29 7.47
CA LEU A 120 5.81 -13.35 8.32
C LEU A 120 4.53 -13.01 7.55
N LEU A 121 4.55 -11.95 6.72
CA LEU A 121 3.41 -11.57 5.87
C LEU A 121 3.06 -12.70 4.90
N VAL A 122 4.04 -13.24 4.18
CA VAL A 122 3.85 -14.36 3.24
C VAL A 122 3.29 -15.60 3.95
N LYS A 123 3.84 -15.95 5.11
CA LYS A 123 3.35 -17.07 5.93
C LYS A 123 1.90 -16.84 6.37
N THR A 124 1.57 -15.63 6.79
CA THR A 124 0.22 -15.24 7.22
C THR A 124 -0.77 -15.33 6.07
N ALA A 125 -0.43 -14.75 4.91
CA ALA A 125 -1.26 -14.81 3.72
C ALA A 125 -1.60 -16.26 3.34
N LYS A 126 -0.59 -17.13 3.28
CA LYS A 126 -0.77 -18.57 2.99
C LYS A 126 -1.65 -19.25 4.02
N ALA A 127 -1.37 -19.06 5.31
CA ALA A 127 -2.10 -19.71 6.40
C ALA A 127 -3.58 -19.27 6.46
N LYS A 128 -3.85 -18.01 6.14
CA LYS A 128 -5.20 -17.44 6.12
C LYS A 128 -5.90 -17.54 4.77
N ARG A 129 -5.22 -18.09 3.75
CA ARG A 129 -5.72 -18.19 2.37
C ARG A 129 -6.11 -16.80 1.82
N ILE A 130 -5.33 -15.80 2.14
CA ILE A 130 -5.47 -14.47 1.57
C ILE A 130 -4.70 -14.46 0.24
N PRO A 131 -5.33 -14.07 -0.88
CA PRO A 131 -4.62 -13.95 -2.15
C PRO A 131 -3.56 -12.84 -2.04
N PHE A 132 -2.40 -13.05 -2.65
CA PHE A 132 -1.32 -12.06 -2.71
C PHE A 132 -0.41 -12.33 -3.90
N GLN A 133 0.33 -11.32 -4.29
CA GLN A 133 1.35 -11.37 -5.33
C GLN A 133 2.69 -10.94 -4.73
N MET A 134 3.81 -11.40 -5.31
CA MET A 134 5.13 -10.94 -4.90
C MET A 134 5.62 -9.85 -5.85
N GLU A 135 6.22 -8.80 -5.30
CA GLU A 135 6.76 -7.69 -6.06
C GLU A 135 8.22 -7.43 -5.65
N ALA A 136 9.12 -7.42 -6.63
CA ALA A 136 10.54 -7.18 -6.37
C ALA A 136 10.88 -5.69 -6.42
N ALA A 137 11.53 -5.18 -5.39
CA ALA A 137 12.02 -3.81 -5.29
C ALA A 137 13.53 -3.82 -4.99
N PRO A 138 14.39 -3.92 -6.00
CA PRO A 138 15.84 -4.05 -5.78
C PRO A 138 16.49 -2.79 -5.19
N GLY A 139 15.83 -1.64 -5.30
CA GLY A 139 16.23 -0.36 -4.72
C GLY A 139 15.24 0.15 -3.69
N GLY A 140 15.20 1.46 -3.50
CA GLY A 140 14.17 2.11 -2.69
C GLY A 140 12.80 1.99 -3.36
N THR A 141 11.77 1.78 -2.57
CA THR A 141 10.40 1.56 -3.07
C THR A 141 9.69 2.84 -3.53
N GLY A 142 10.22 4.02 -3.20
CA GLY A 142 9.54 5.29 -3.46
C GLY A 142 8.32 5.53 -2.58
N THR A 143 8.12 4.73 -1.53
CA THR A 143 6.97 4.77 -0.63
C THR A 143 7.37 5.12 0.81
N ASP A 144 6.40 5.28 1.69
CA ASP A 144 6.62 5.54 3.11
C ASP A 144 7.51 4.48 3.80
N ALA A 145 7.62 3.26 3.26
CA ALA A 145 8.54 2.23 3.77
C ALA A 145 10.00 2.73 3.83
N ASN A 146 10.42 3.56 2.85
CA ASN A 146 11.75 4.17 2.85
C ASN A 146 12.00 5.10 4.04
N ALA A 147 10.98 5.83 4.47
CA ALA A 147 11.10 6.73 5.62
C ALA A 147 11.01 5.96 6.94
N ILE A 148 10.11 5.00 7.02
CA ILE A 148 9.89 4.18 8.21
C ILE A 148 11.17 3.48 8.65
N GLN A 149 11.84 2.77 7.73
CA GLN A 149 13.05 1.99 8.06
C GLN A 149 14.20 2.83 8.65
N LEU A 150 14.26 4.12 8.29
CA LEU A 150 15.35 5.01 8.72
C LEU A 150 15.00 5.84 9.95
N THR A 151 13.81 5.65 10.53
CA THR A 151 13.38 6.43 11.68
C THR A 151 14.14 6.01 12.94
N ARG A 152 14.64 6.99 13.69
CA ARG A 152 15.40 6.81 14.93
C ARG A 152 16.60 5.86 14.75
N ALA A 153 16.61 4.74 15.48
CA ALA A 153 17.65 3.70 15.40
C ALA A 153 17.36 2.65 14.32
N GLY A 154 16.29 2.82 13.57
CA GLY A 154 15.82 1.88 12.56
C GLY A 154 14.55 1.14 12.99
N VAL A 155 13.65 0.92 12.05
CA VAL A 155 12.39 0.22 12.25
C VAL A 155 12.29 -0.92 11.26
N ALA A 156 11.85 -2.10 11.69
CA ALA A 156 11.57 -3.19 10.78
C ALA A 156 10.40 -2.79 9.85
N ALA A 157 10.69 -2.54 8.58
CA ALA A 157 9.72 -2.05 7.61
C ALA A 157 9.31 -3.13 6.62
N ALA A 158 8.03 -3.13 6.24
CA ALA A 158 7.48 -3.88 5.11
C ALA A 158 6.58 -2.99 4.27
N LEU A 159 6.27 -3.46 3.07
CA LEU A 159 5.37 -2.80 2.14
C LEU A 159 4.34 -3.80 1.61
N VAL A 160 3.08 -3.43 1.71
CA VAL A 160 1.94 -4.10 1.10
C VAL A 160 1.30 -3.10 0.15
N SER A 161 1.14 -3.45 -1.13
CA SER A 161 0.59 -2.50 -2.10
C SER A 161 -0.65 -3.04 -2.80
N VAL A 162 -1.60 -2.16 -3.05
CA VAL A 162 -2.81 -2.47 -3.83
C VAL A 162 -2.51 -2.24 -5.31
N PRO A 163 -2.71 -3.23 -6.18
CA PRO A 163 -2.54 -3.04 -7.62
C PRO A 163 -3.47 -1.93 -8.15
N ASN A 164 -2.89 -1.00 -8.89
CA ASN A 164 -3.56 0.18 -9.43
C ASN A 164 -3.17 0.35 -10.91
N ARG A 165 -4.15 0.38 -11.83
CA ARG A 165 -3.92 0.77 -13.23
C ARG A 165 -4.02 2.28 -13.36
N TYR A 166 -3.19 2.83 -14.24
CA TYR A 166 -3.19 4.24 -14.59
C TYR A 166 -2.93 5.17 -13.40
N MET A 167 -2.09 4.72 -12.47
CA MET A 167 -1.62 5.51 -11.32
C MET A 167 -1.16 6.91 -11.76
N HIS A 168 -1.39 7.91 -10.90
CA HIS A 168 -1.12 9.33 -11.16
C HIS A 168 -1.95 9.93 -12.31
N THR A 169 -3.12 9.33 -12.60
CA THR A 169 -4.07 9.89 -13.57
C THR A 169 -5.42 10.18 -12.92
N GLN A 170 -6.35 10.73 -13.70
CA GLN A 170 -7.70 11.01 -13.23
C GLN A 170 -8.64 9.78 -13.24
N VAL A 171 -8.16 8.65 -13.76
CA VAL A 171 -8.96 7.44 -14.01
C VAL A 171 -8.24 6.20 -13.48
N GLU A 172 -7.71 6.29 -12.30
CA GLU A 172 -7.09 5.16 -11.63
C GLU A 172 -8.10 4.02 -11.43
N ILE A 173 -7.66 2.77 -11.56
CA ILE A 173 -8.52 1.60 -11.42
C ILE A 173 -7.92 0.63 -10.41
N VAL A 174 -8.75 0.21 -9.46
CA VAL A 174 -8.41 -0.81 -8.46
C VAL A 174 -9.51 -1.86 -8.36
N SER A 175 -9.16 -3.01 -7.75
CA SER A 175 -10.13 -4.03 -7.36
C SER A 175 -10.51 -3.88 -5.89
N LEU A 176 -11.80 -3.86 -5.58
CA LEU A 176 -12.28 -3.83 -4.20
C LEU A 176 -11.87 -5.09 -3.42
N ALA A 177 -11.78 -6.23 -4.11
CA ALA A 177 -11.32 -7.48 -3.51
C ALA A 177 -9.84 -7.40 -3.07
N ASP A 178 -8.99 -6.67 -3.80
CA ASP A 178 -7.59 -6.47 -3.41
C ASP A 178 -7.46 -5.60 -2.16
N LEU A 179 -8.31 -4.56 -2.02
CA LEU A 179 -8.36 -3.74 -0.82
C LEU A 179 -8.78 -4.56 0.41
N GLU A 180 -9.83 -5.38 0.27
CA GLU A 180 -10.27 -6.27 1.35
C GLU A 180 -9.16 -7.26 1.73
N ALA A 181 -8.51 -7.87 0.75
CA ALA A 181 -7.42 -8.81 0.98
C ALA A 181 -6.23 -8.13 1.70
N ALA A 182 -5.87 -6.91 1.30
CA ALA A 182 -4.82 -6.14 1.96
C ALA A 182 -5.15 -5.82 3.43
N ALA A 183 -6.38 -5.42 3.71
CA ALA A 183 -6.82 -5.13 5.08
C ALA A 183 -6.86 -6.37 5.99
N ARG A 184 -7.09 -7.53 5.41
CA ARG A 184 -7.12 -8.81 6.14
C ARG A 184 -5.74 -9.43 6.37
N LEU A 185 -4.76 -9.04 5.58
CA LEU A 185 -3.37 -9.47 5.70
C LEU A 185 -2.70 -8.87 6.92
#